data_e76150b406132d656709a8cd71ed2d5a
#
_entry.id   e76150b406132d656709a8cd71ed2d5a
#
_cell.length_a   1.000
_cell.length_b   1.000
_cell.length_c   1.000
_cell.angle_alpha   90.00
_cell.angle_beta   90.00
_cell.angle_gamma   90.00
#
_symmetry.space_group_name_H-M   'P 1'
#
loop_
_entity.id
_entity.type
_entity.pdbx_description
1 polymer ?
#
loop_
_entity_poly.entity_id
_entity_poly.type
_entity_poly.pdbx_seq_one_letter_code
_entity_poly.pdbx_strand_id
1 'polypeptide(L)'
;MSVHEQHRPSLESRPRHDTIELGALTRRYFAHDFEGQAHARNVARLTVRLGKSFALPRQDLLAIAVGATLHDVGKLTVPAAVLETPGGLTSEEWQVVKSHPASGDLLVSPLVRHPIVRSAIRWHHERVDGRGYPDRLRGSEIPLPARIVAVADAYEALIAARPYSTPCSPAEALAEIVDCAGSQFDPECVRRLVEIDRSIETRGIEQTRAFATAVTCNNGAGLPRFER
;
A
#
# COMPACT_ATOMS: atom_id res chain seq x y z
N MET A 1 49.61 29.27 21.48
CA MET A 1 48.54 29.30 20.47
C MET A 1 48.07 27.85 20.26
N SER A 2 47.02 27.47 20.91
CA SER A 2 46.48 26.10 20.87
C SER A 2 45.31 26.09 19.89
N VAL A 3 45.41 25.27 18.84
CA VAL A 3 44.42 25.15 17.79
C VAL A 3 43.41 24.08 18.27
N HIS A 4 42.16 24.51 18.56
CA HIS A 4 41.07 23.62 18.83
C HIS A 4 40.70 22.88 17.55
N GLU A 5 41.05 21.62 17.48
CA GLU A 5 40.60 20.66 16.47
C GLU A 5 39.14 20.31 16.75
N GLN A 6 38.25 20.92 15.98
CA GLN A 6 36.79 20.60 16.03
C GLN A 6 36.57 19.22 15.41
N HIS A 7 36.25 18.27 16.25
CA HIS A 7 35.87 16.91 15.88
C HIS A 7 34.57 16.98 15.06
N ARG A 8 34.69 16.87 13.73
CA ARG A 8 33.55 16.66 12.84
C ARG A 8 33.13 15.17 12.97
N PRO A 9 31.88 14.85 13.33
CA PRO A 9 31.45 13.45 13.33
C PRO A 9 31.45 12.92 11.91
N SER A 10 32.11 11.78 11.72
CA SER A 10 32.22 11.08 10.43
C SER A 10 30.85 10.67 9.88
N LEU A 11 30.59 10.98 8.62
CA LEU A 11 29.35 10.75 7.87
C LEU A 11 29.05 9.26 7.56
N GLU A 12 29.95 8.34 7.94
CA GLU A 12 29.88 6.92 7.49
C GLU A 12 29.01 6.00 8.35
N SER A 13 28.54 6.41 9.53
CA SER A 13 27.75 5.56 10.42
C SER A 13 26.22 5.70 10.27
N ARG A 14 25.71 6.72 9.57
CA ARG A 14 24.28 7.04 9.48
C ARG A 14 23.43 6.01 8.73
N PRO A 15 23.80 5.45 7.55
CA PRO A 15 22.87 4.60 6.78
C PRO A 15 22.50 3.28 7.47
N ARG A 16 23.41 2.70 8.28
CA ARG A 16 23.13 1.46 9.02
C ARG A 16 22.22 1.69 10.21
N HIS A 17 22.38 2.81 10.89
CA HIS A 17 21.57 3.20 12.04
C HIS A 17 20.13 3.47 11.61
N ASP A 18 19.94 4.28 10.57
CA ASP A 18 18.64 4.62 10.01
C ASP A 18 17.87 3.36 9.56
N THR A 19 18.56 2.37 8.97
CA THR A 19 17.94 1.09 8.57
C THR A 19 17.48 0.26 9.77
N ILE A 20 18.27 0.24 10.85
CA ILE A 20 17.90 -0.50 12.08
C ILE A 20 16.69 0.17 12.74
N GLU A 21 16.66 1.49 12.82
CA GLU A 21 15.55 2.24 13.40
C GLU A 21 14.28 2.15 12.57
N LEU A 22 14.37 2.21 11.24
CA LEU A 22 13.24 1.97 10.36
C LEU A 22 12.66 0.57 10.56
N GLY A 23 13.53 -0.44 10.70
CA GLY A 23 13.12 -1.80 11.03
C GLY A 23 12.43 -1.90 12.40
N ALA A 24 12.89 -1.15 13.40
CA ALA A 24 12.25 -1.09 14.71
C ALA A 24 10.87 -0.40 14.65
N LEU A 25 10.77 0.71 13.93
CA LEU A 25 9.50 1.40 13.68
C LEU A 25 8.49 0.49 12.97
N THR A 26 8.93 -0.21 11.93
CA THR A 26 8.09 -1.15 11.17
C THR A 26 7.59 -2.30 12.05
N ARG A 27 8.46 -2.88 12.90
CA ARG A 27 8.04 -3.93 13.86
C ARG A 27 7.03 -3.40 14.87
N ARG A 28 7.23 -2.18 15.40
CA ARG A 28 6.30 -1.54 16.33
C ARG A 28 4.95 -1.30 15.67
N TYR A 29 4.93 -0.82 14.42
CA TYR A 29 3.71 -0.61 13.65
C TYR A 29 2.92 -1.92 13.49
N PHE A 30 3.56 -2.99 13.03
CA PHE A 30 2.91 -4.28 12.84
C PHE A 30 2.54 -5.01 14.14
N ALA A 31 3.20 -4.70 15.25
CA ALA A 31 2.78 -5.20 16.56
C ALA A 31 1.52 -4.48 17.08
N HIS A 32 1.32 -3.23 16.68
CA HIS A 32 0.16 -2.43 17.04
C HIS A 32 -1.07 -2.76 16.18
N ASP A 33 -0.87 -3.11 14.91
CA ASP A 33 -1.92 -3.43 13.94
C ASP A 33 -1.59 -4.74 13.20
N PHE A 34 -1.95 -5.86 13.83
CA PHE A 34 -1.66 -7.19 13.25
C PHE A 34 -2.47 -7.47 11.98
N GLU A 35 -3.74 -7.03 11.91
CA GLU A 35 -4.57 -7.18 10.71
C GLU A 35 -4.05 -6.26 9.59
N GLY A 36 -3.59 -5.07 9.93
CA GLY A 36 -2.98 -4.14 8.98
C GLY A 36 -1.71 -4.67 8.32
N GLN A 37 -0.99 -5.63 8.93
CA GLN A 37 0.20 -6.20 8.29
C GLN A 37 -0.11 -6.93 6.98
N ALA A 38 -1.18 -7.72 6.93
CA ALA A 38 -1.58 -8.42 5.71
C ALA A 38 -2.03 -7.42 4.64
N HIS A 39 -2.85 -6.44 5.04
CA HIS A 39 -3.30 -5.34 4.19
C HIS A 39 -2.11 -4.56 3.62
N ALA A 40 -1.21 -4.05 4.45
CA ALA A 40 -0.03 -3.29 4.00
C ALA A 40 0.84 -4.08 3.01
N ARG A 41 0.99 -5.39 3.21
CA ARG A 41 1.72 -6.27 2.29
C ARG A 41 1.01 -6.39 0.93
N ASN A 42 -0.30 -6.51 0.93
CA ASN A 42 -1.10 -6.61 -0.29
C ASN A 42 -1.10 -5.27 -1.05
N VAL A 43 -1.33 -4.16 -0.34
CA VAL A 43 -1.22 -2.80 -0.91
C VAL A 43 0.15 -2.59 -1.55
N ALA A 44 1.25 -2.91 -0.86
CA ALA A 44 2.60 -2.79 -1.43
C ALA A 44 2.79 -3.65 -2.69
N ARG A 45 2.24 -4.87 -2.70
CA ARG A 45 2.32 -5.77 -3.86
C ARG A 45 1.56 -5.22 -5.07
N LEU A 46 0.34 -4.71 -4.86
CA LEU A 46 -0.46 -4.09 -5.92
C LEU A 46 0.17 -2.78 -6.41
N THR A 47 0.67 -1.96 -5.48
CA THR A 47 1.41 -0.72 -5.77
C THR A 47 2.61 -0.97 -6.69
N VAL A 48 3.42 -2.02 -6.43
CA VAL A 48 4.55 -2.38 -7.30
C VAL A 48 4.07 -2.81 -8.69
N ARG A 49 2.96 -3.53 -8.80
CA ARG A 49 2.39 -3.91 -10.10
C ARG A 49 1.92 -2.69 -10.88
N LEU A 50 1.21 -1.77 -10.23
CA LEU A 50 0.82 -0.49 -10.80
C LEU A 50 2.05 0.33 -11.21
N GLY A 51 3.06 0.47 -10.34
CA GLY A 51 4.29 1.17 -10.65
C GLY A 51 5.02 0.61 -11.89
N LYS A 52 5.02 -0.72 -12.05
CA LYS A 52 5.56 -1.37 -13.26
C LYS A 52 4.78 -0.98 -14.52
N SER A 53 3.46 -0.88 -14.46
CA SER A 53 2.65 -0.44 -15.60
C SER A 53 2.92 1.01 -16.00
N PHE A 54 3.39 1.83 -15.06
CA PHE A 54 3.91 3.19 -15.32
C PHE A 54 5.37 3.22 -15.77
N ALA A 55 6.00 2.06 -15.99
CA ALA A 55 7.41 1.93 -16.34
C ALA A 55 8.37 2.60 -15.33
N LEU A 56 8.00 2.63 -14.04
CA LEU A 56 8.86 3.19 -13.00
C LEU A 56 10.18 2.41 -12.91
N PRO A 57 11.33 3.11 -12.75
CA PRO A 57 12.62 2.47 -12.56
C PRO A 57 12.63 1.56 -11.34
N ARG A 58 13.50 0.56 -11.33
CA ARG A 58 13.59 -0.42 -10.22
C ARG A 58 13.78 0.24 -8.85
N GLN A 59 14.61 1.27 -8.77
CA GLN A 59 14.84 2.01 -7.52
C GLN A 59 13.56 2.68 -7.01
N ASP A 60 12.73 3.24 -7.90
CA ASP A 60 11.47 3.89 -7.57
C ASP A 60 10.40 2.85 -7.17
N LEU A 61 10.43 1.66 -7.81
CA LEU A 61 9.57 0.53 -7.41
C LEU A 61 9.90 0.02 -6.01
N LEU A 62 11.17 0.01 -5.62
CA LEU A 62 11.56 -0.33 -4.24
C LEU A 62 11.11 0.75 -3.26
N ALA A 63 11.31 2.02 -3.61
CA ALA A 63 10.91 3.15 -2.78
C ALA A 63 9.38 3.20 -2.57
N ILE A 64 8.59 3.04 -3.63
CA ILE A 64 7.13 3.05 -3.52
C ILE A 64 6.61 1.84 -2.73
N ALA A 65 7.26 0.67 -2.83
CA ALA A 65 6.93 -0.49 -2.02
C ALA A 65 7.13 -0.23 -0.52
N VAL A 66 8.23 0.43 -0.15
CA VAL A 66 8.48 0.85 1.25
C VAL A 66 7.42 1.84 1.70
N GLY A 67 7.13 2.87 0.89
CA GLY A 67 6.08 3.85 1.19
C GLY A 67 4.70 3.22 1.37
N ALA A 68 4.31 2.31 0.46
CA ALA A 68 3.06 1.58 0.54
C ALA A 68 2.99 0.63 1.75
N THR A 69 4.12 0.04 2.17
CA THR A 69 4.17 -0.78 3.40
C THR A 69 3.95 0.04 4.65
N LEU A 70 4.37 1.30 4.63
CA LEU A 70 4.35 2.21 5.78
C LEU A 70 3.28 3.31 5.67
N HIS A 71 2.39 3.26 4.67
CA HIS A 71 1.43 4.35 4.43
C HIS A 71 0.63 4.72 5.68
N ASP A 72 0.27 3.75 6.46
CA ASP A 72 -0.54 3.84 7.67
C ASP A 72 0.28 3.90 8.98
N VAL A 73 1.61 3.98 8.93
CA VAL A 73 2.48 3.97 10.11
C VAL A 73 2.14 5.06 11.14
N GLY A 74 1.56 6.16 10.69
CA GLY A 74 1.10 7.25 11.55
C GLY A 74 -0.06 6.87 12.48
N LYS A 75 -0.76 5.76 12.24
CA LYS A 75 -1.76 5.20 13.17
C LYS A 75 -1.16 4.88 14.54
N LEU A 76 0.16 4.74 14.64
CA LEU A 76 0.86 4.66 15.94
C LEU A 76 0.66 5.89 16.84
N THR A 77 0.25 7.02 16.29
CA THR A 77 -0.04 8.27 17.04
C THR A 77 -1.52 8.43 17.36
N VAL A 78 -2.38 7.57 16.83
CA VAL A 78 -3.82 7.59 17.08
C VAL A 78 -4.10 6.74 18.34
N PRO A 79 -4.88 7.23 19.31
CA PRO A 79 -5.23 6.42 20.48
C PRO A 79 -5.93 5.12 20.08
N ALA A 80 -5.54 4.01 20.69
CA ALA A 80 -6.14 2.70 20.40
C ALA A 80 -7.66 2.71 20.60
N ALA A 81 -8.16 3.40 21.63
CA ALA A 81 -9.57 3.56 21.89
C ALA A 81 -10.35 4.17 20.70
N VAL A 82 -9.70 5.02 19.88
CA VAL A 82 -10.32 5.60 18.67
C VAL A 82 -10.32 4.60 17.52
N LEU A 83 -9.22 3.85 17.34
CA LEU A 83 -9.10 2.83 16.28
C LEU A 83 -10.02 1.62 16.50
N GLU A 84 -10.29 1.29 17.76
CA GLU A 84 -11.07 0.13 18.18
C GLU A 84 -12.55 0.46 18.48
N THR A 85 -12.99 1.71 18.28
CA THR A 85 -14.36 2.14 18.56
C THR A 85 -15.36 1.32 17.71
N PRO A 86 -16.26 0.54 18.30
CA PRO A 86 -17.32 -0.12 17.55
C PRO A 86 -18.36 0.90 17.06
N GLY A 87 -18.56 0.97 15.77
CA GLY A 87 -19.52 1.91 15.17
C GLY A 87 -18.86 3.07 14.46
N GLY A 88 -19.58 4.17 14.29
CA GLY A 88 -19.06 5.37 13.63
C GLY A 88 -18.25 6.25 14.56
N LEU A 89 -17.14 6.81 14.05
CA LEU A 89 -16.34 7.80 14.76
C LEU A 89 -17.07 9.14 14.86
N THR A 90 -16.91 9.86 15.98
CA THR A 90 -17.30 11.26 16.09
C THR A 90 -16.49 12.15 15.13
N SER A 91 -16.93 13.37 14.90
CA SER A 91 -16.20 14.32 14.06
C SER A 91 -14.79 14.60 14.59
N GLU A 92 -14.63 14.67 15.91
CA GLU A 92 -13.37 14.89 16.61
C GLU A 92 -12.44 13.69 16.45
N GLU A 93 -12.93 12.49 16.68
CA GLU A 93 -12.17 11.24 16.48
C GLU A 93 -11.75 11.06 15.02
N TRP A 94 -12.65 11.42 14.09
CA TRP A 94 -12.33 11.38 12.67
C TRP A 94 -11.20 12.35 12.30
N GLN A 95 -11.12 13.53 12.92
CA GLN A 95 -9.99 14.46 12.71
C GLN A 95 -8.69 13.87 13.25
N VAL A 96 -8.72 13.16 14.39
CA VAL A 96 -7.56 12.48 14.93
C VAL A 96 -7.08 11.38 13.95
N VAL A 97 -7.99 10.57 13.44
CA VAL A 97 -7.62 9.53 12.43
C VAL A 97 -7.04 10.17 11.17
N LYS A 98 -7.63 11.27 10.67
CA LYS A 98 -7.11 11.98 9.48
C LYS A 98 -5.72 12.59 9.65
N SER A 99 -5.20 12.67 10.86
CA SER A 99 -3.85 13.17 11.10
C SER A 99 -2.76 12.15 10.76
N HIS A 100 -3.11 10.82 10.63
CA HIS A 100 -2.11 9.76 10.49
C HIS A 100 -1.17 9.91 9.27
N PRO A 101 -1.58 10.41 8.08
CA PRO A 101 -0.64 10.55 6.98
C PRO A 101 0.46 11.57 7.28
N ALA A 102 0.08 12.72 7.87
CA ALA A 102 1.03 13.74 8.27
C ALA A 102 1.94 13.27 9.42
N SER A 103 1.36 12.61 10.43
CA SER A 103 2.10 12.01 11.55
C SER A 103 3.03 10.89 11.08
N GLY A 104 2.60 10.08 10.11
CA GLY A 104 3.42 9.04 9.50
C GLY A 104 4.65 9.61 8.79
N ASP A 105 4.47 10.66 8.00
CA ASP A 105 5.58 11.37 7.37
C ASP A 105 6.56 11.95 8.41
N LEU A 106 6.06 12.52 9.50
CA LEU A 106 6.89 13.01 10.60
C LEU A 106 7.69 11.90 11.29
N LEU A 107 7.09 10.73 11.52
CA LEU A 107 7.76 9.57 12.12
C LEU A 107 8.87 9.00 11.21
N VAL A 108 8.65 9.02 9.89
CA VAL A 108 9.57 8.40 8.92
C VAL A 108 10.64 9.39 8.44
N SER A 109 10.37 10.69 8.40
CA SER A 109 11.26 11.70 7.82
C SER A 109 12.70 11.77 8.40
N PRO A 110 12.94 11.47 9.69
CA PRO A 110 14.30 11.40 10.23
C PRO A 110 15.09 10.20 9.70
N LEU A 111 14.40 9.11 9.33
CA LEU A 111 14.97 7.82 8.95
C LEU A 111 15.05 7.64 7.44
N VAL A 112 14.11 8.19 6.70
CA VAL A 112 14.00 8.05 5.23
C VAL A 112 13.73 9.40 4.59
N ARG A 113 14.70 9.88 3.83
CA ARG A 113 14.58 11.16 3.08
C ARG A 113 14.08 10.98 1.66
N HIS A 114 13.85 9.74 1.21
CA HIS A 114 13.45 9.45 -0.17
C HIS A 114 12.06 10.04 -0.48
N PRO A 115 11.93 10.93 -1.50
CA PRO A 115 10.70 11.66 -1.74
C PRO A 115 9.52 10.75 -2.11
N ILE A 116 9.77 9.65 -2.83
CA ILE A 116 8.73 8.66 -3.20
C ILE A 116 8.15 7.98 -1.95
N VAL A 117 9.00 7.58 -0.99
CA VAL A 117 8.54 6.96 0.26
C VAL A 117 7.66 7.92 1.04
N ARG A 118 8.15 9.15 1.24
CA ARG A 118 7.45 10.17 2.02
C ARG A 118 6.15 10.62 1.37
N SER A 119 6.13 10.80 0.04
CA SER A 119 4.92 11.17 -0.67
C SER A 119 3.85 10.08 -0.60
N ALA A 120 4.22 8.81 -0.70
CA ALA A 120 3.31 7.68 -0.56
C ALA A 120 2.67 7.64 0.85
N ILE A 121 3.42 7.99 1.91
CA ILE A 121 2.92 8.03 3.29
C ILE A 121 2.05 9.27 3.52
N ARG A 122 2.51 10.46 3.12
CA ARG A 122 1.84 11.71 3.46
C ARG A 122 0.55 11.94 2.68
N TRP A 123 0.51 11.53 1.39
CA TRP A 123 -0.53 11.97 0.46
C TRP A 123 -1.41 10.85 -0.11
N HIS A 124 -1.37 9.63 0.44
CA HIS A 124 -2.20 8.52 -0.04
C HIS A 124 -3.72 8.74 0.18
N HIS A 125 -4.10 9.68 1.01
CA HIS A 125 -5.49 10.11 1.20
C HIS A 125 -5.84 11.43 0.51
N GLU A 126 -4.94 11.96 -0.31
CA GLU A 126 -5.30 13.06 -1.20
C GLU A 126 -6.22 12.57 -2.32
N ARG A 127 -7.09 13.45 -2.76
CA ARG A 127 -8.08 13.20 -3.82
C ARG A 127 -7.83 14.15 -4.97
N VAL A 128 -7.97 13.68 -6.20
CA VAL A 128 -7.74 14.54 -7.38
C VAL A 128 -8.70 15.71 -7.48
N ASP A 129 -9.86 15.65 -6.81
CA ASP A 129 -10.83 16.75 -6.69
C ASP A 129 -10.44 17.79 -5.63
N GLY A 130 -9.36 17.59 -4.86
CA GLY A 130 -8.88 18.49 -3.80
C GLY A 130 -9.68 18.42 -2.49
N ARG A 131 -10.51 17.38 -2.32
CA ARG A 131 -11.28 17.15 -1.08
C ARG A 131 -10.58 16.16 -0.14
N GLY A 132 -9.34 15.80 -0.46
CA GLY A 132 -8.50 14.91 0.33
C GLY A 132 -7.86 15.58 1.53
N TYR A 133 -6.94 14.89 2.14
CA TYR A 133 -6.14 15.36 3.28
C TYR A 133 -4.75 14.72 3.24
N PRO A 134 -3.72 15.30 3.89
CA PRO A 134 -3.77 16.43 4.82
C PRO A 134 -3.68 17.81 4.17
N ASP A 135 -3.15 17.94 2.93
CA ASP A 135 -2.74 19.21 2.33
C ASP A 135 -3.74 19.73 1.26
N ARG A 136 -4.76 18.93 0.91
CA ARG A 136 -5.81 19.22 -0.09
C ARG A 136 -5.25 19.51 -1.49
N LEU A 137 -4.26 18.73 -1.88
CA LEU A 137 -3.66 18.78 -3.21
C LEU A 137 -4.68 18.35 -4.27
N ARG A 138 -4.50 18.86 -5.53
CA ARG A 138 -5.41 18.59 -6.64
C ARG A 138 -4.68 18.01 -7.84
N GLY A 139 -5.29 17.05 -8.50
CA GLY A 139 -4.81 16.52 -9.79
C GLY A 139 -3.33 16.17 -9.75
N SER A 140 -2.53 16.84 -10.58
CA SER A 140 -1.08 16.61 -10.73
C SER A 140 -0.23 17.18 -9.58
N GLU A 141 -0.79 18.00 -8.68
CA GLU A 141 -0.09 18.41 -7.47
C GLU A 141 0.17 17.22 -6.54
N ILE A 142 -0.70 16.19 -6.63
CA ILE A 142 -0.49 14.94 -5.90
C ILE A 142 0.60 14.14 -6.61
N PRO A 143 1.74 13.84 -5.97
CA PRO A 143 2.78 13.03 -6.58
C PRO A 143 2.28 11.67 -7.05
N LEU A 144 2.78 11.20 -8.21
CA LEU A 144 2.35 9.92 -8.79
C LEU A 144 2.43 8.74 -7.80
N PRO A 145 3.48 8.60 -6.96
CA PRO A 145 3.51 7.52 -5.97
C PRO A 145 2.32 7.53 -5.01
N ALA A 146 1.88 8.69 -4.56
CA ALA A 146 0.71 8.83 -3.69
C ALA A 146 -0.58 8.43 -4.41
N ARG A 147 -0.77 8.87 -5.67
CA ARG A 147 -1.94 8.50 -6.50
C ARG A 147 -2.02 7.00 -6.76
N ILE A 148 -0.87 6.34 -6.96
CA ILE A 148 -0.79 4.87 -7.13
C ILE A 148 -1.16 4.16 -5.82
N VAL A 149 -0.62 4.61 -4.67
CA VAL A 149 -0.93 4.00 -3.37
C VAL A 149 -2.40 4.19 -3.01
N ALA A 150 -2.98 5.38 -3.26
CA ALA A 150 -4.40 5.65 -2.98
C ALA A 150 -5.35 4.65 -3.68
N VAL A 151 -5.09 4.34 -4.94
CA VAL A 151 -5.90 3.36 -5.71
C VAL A 151 -5.66 1.94 -5.19
N ALA A 152 -4.40 1.57 -4.89
CA ALA A 152 -4.06 0.24 -4.38
C ALA A 152 -4.65 -0.01 -2.99
N ASP A 153 -4.58 0.98 -2.10
CA ASP A 153 -5.13 0.94 -0.75
C ASP A 153 -6.65 0.76 -0.77
N ALA A 154 -7.36 1.59 -1.55
CA ALA A 154 -8.81 1.51 -1.67
C ALA A 154 -9.26 0.15 -2.23
N TYR A 155 -8.60 -0.36 -3.28
CA TYR A 155 -8.93 -1.67 -3.84
C TYR A 155 -8.75 -2.79 -2.81
N GLU A 156 -7.60 -2.85 -2.16
CA GLU A 156 -7.33 -3.86 -1.13
C GLU A 156 -8.27 -3.72 0.08
N ALA A 157 -8.67 -2.50 0.44
CA ALA A 157 -9.62 -2.25 1.52
C ALA A 157 -11.03 -2.79 1.21
N LEU A 158 -11.47 -2.73 -0.06
CA LEU A 158 -12.77 -3.22 -0.50
C LEU A 158 -12.83 -4.75 -0.57
N ILE A 159 -11.76 -5.41 -1.02
CA ILE A 159 -11.72 -6.88 -1.17
C ILE A 159 -11.30 -7.61 0.11
N ALA A 160 -10.70 -6.91 1.09
CA ALA A 160 -10.28 -7.52 2.34
C ALA A 160 -11.50 -7.89 3.22
N ALA A 161 -11.49 -9.11 3.76
CA ALA A 161 -12.42 -9.46 4.83
C ALA A 161 -12.10 -8.64 6.08
N ARG A 162 -13.06 -7.89 6.59
CA ARG A 162 -12.96 -7.12 7.84
C ARG A 162 -14.07 -7.55 8.79
N PRO A 163 -13.85 -7.49 10.12
CA PRO A 163 -14.83 -7.95 11.10
C PRO A 163 -16.22 -7.30 10.97
N TYR A 164 -16.30 -6.12 10.36
CA TYR A 164 -17.50 -5.30 10.30
C TYR A 164 -18.00 -5.00 8.87
N SER A 165 -17.41 -5.59 7.83
CA SER A 165 -17.84 -5.39 6.44
C SER A 165 -17.80 -6.69 5.64
N THR A 166 -18.85 -6.91 4.83
CA THR A 166 -18.83 -7.98 3.82
C THR A 166 -17.81 -7.58 2.75
N PRO A 167 -16.80 -8.42 2.46
CA PRO A 167 -15.84 -8.12 1.40
C PRO A 167 -16.56 -8.06 0.04
N CYS A 168 -16.23 -7.07 -0.76
CA CYS A 168 -16.65 -7.00 -2.15
C CYS A 168 -15.91 -8.06 -2.98
N SER A 169 -16.58 -8.58 -4.01
CA SER A 169 -15.84 -9.30 -5.05
C SER A 169 -14.84 -8.36 -5.75
N PRO A 170 -13.77 -8.88 -6.35
CA PRO A 170 -12.85 -8.05 -7.14
C PRO A 170 -13.54 -7.20 -8.20
N ALA A 171 -14.56 -7.74 -8.87
CA ALA A 171 -15.33 -7.03 -9.89
C ALA A 171 -16.14 -5.85 -9.31
N GLU A 172 -16.79 -6.04 -8.16
CA GLU A 172 -17.52 -4.97 -7.47
C GLU A 172 -16.57 -3.87 -6.96
N ALA A 173 -15.44 -4.25 -6.37
CA ALA A 173 -14.42 -3.31 -5.92
C ALA A 173 -13.86 -2.48 -7.08
N LEU A 174 -13.62 -3.13 -8.23
CA LEU A 174 -13.14 -2.46 -9.42
C LEU A 174 -14.17 -1.48 -9.98
N ALA A 175 -15.46 -1.85 -10.00
CA ALA A 175 -16.54 -0.98 -10.44
C ALA A 175 -16.64 0.28 -9.57
N GLU A 176 -16.56 0.15 -8.24
CA GLU A 176 -16.58 1.29 -7.31
C GLU A 176 -15.40 2.24 -7.53
N ILE A 177 -14.20 1.69 -7.76
CA ILE A 177 -13.02 2.50 -8.03
C ILE A 177 -13.14 3.23 -9.38
N VAL A 178 -13.70 2.57 -10.40
CA VAL A 178 -13.95 3.19 -11.72
C VAL A 178 -14.94 4.35 -11.61
N ASP A 179 -16.00 4.20 -10.83
CA ASP A 179 -16.99 5.27 -10.59
C ASP A 179 -16.39 6.49 -9.86
N CYS A 180 -15.32 6.28 -9.11
CA CYS A 180 -14.58 7.33 -8.41
C CYS A 180 -13.44 7.95 -9.23
N ALA A 181 -13.19 7.50 -10.48
CA ALA A 181 -12.16 8.06 -11.35
C ALA A 181 -12.44 9.53 -11.71
N GLY A 182 -11.42 10.39 -11.61
CA GLY A 182 -11.54 11.84 -11.86
C GLY A 182 -12.14 12.64 -10.70
N SER A 183 -12.62 11.97 -9.64
CA SER A 183 -13.07 12.60 -8.40
C SER A 183 -12.15 12.26 -7.24
N GLN A 184 -12.17 11.04 -6.76
CA GLN A 184 -11.26 10.56 -5.71
C GLN A 184 -9.92 10.13 -6.29
N PHE A 185 -9.95 9.33 -7.34
CA PHE A 185 -8.76 8.68 -7.88
C PHE A 185 -8.32 9.28 -9.22
N ASP A 186 -7.03 9.21 -9.46
CA ASP A 186 -6.44 9.54 -10.75
C ASP A 186 -6.95 8.57 -11.84
N PRO A 187 -7.57 9.09 -12.94
CA PRO A 187 -8.14 8.24 -13.97
C PRO A 187 -7.11 7.31 -14.64
N GLU A 188 -5.85 7.73 -14.77
CA GLU A 188 -4.80 6.91 -15.38
C GLU A 188 -4.38 5.78 -14.43
N CYS A 189 -4.32 6.02 -13.11
CA CYS A 189 -4.08 4.97 -12.12
C CYS A 189 -5.21 3.94 -12.13
N VAL A 190 -6.46 4.40 -12.21
CA VAL A 190 -7.64 3.51 -12.30
C VAL A 190 -7.62 2.69 -13.59
N ARG A 191 -7.37 3.31 -14.74
CA ARG A 191 -7.27 2.60 -16.02
C ARG A 191 -6.24 1.47 -15.97
N ARG A 192 -5.07 1.73 -15.38
CA ARG A 192 -4.01 0.74 -15.22
C ARG A 192 -4.37 -0.37 -14.24
N LEU A 193 -5.12 -0.07 -13.19
CA LEU A 193 -5.64 -1.09 -12.28
C LEU A 193 -6.56 -2.07 -13.03
N VAL A 194 -7.49 -1.57 -13.85
CA VAL A 194 -8.39 -2.38 -14.68
C VAL A 194 -7.60 -3.29 -15.63
N GLU A 195 -6.56 -2.79 -16.27
CA GLU A 195 -5.70 -3.57 -17.17
C GLU A 195 -4.96 -4.69 -16.44
N ILE A 196 -4.45 -4.40 -15.23
CA ILE A 196 -3.77 -5.39 -14.39
C ILE A 196 -4.73 -6.49 -13.95
N ASP A 197 -5.94 -6.15 -13.55
CA ASP A 197 -6.94 -7.09 -13.08
C ASP A 197 -7.35 -8.05 -14.20
N ARG A 198 -7.72 -7.55 -15.37
CA ARG A 198 -8.02 -8.35 -16.56
C ARG A 198 -6.88 -9.30 -16.93
N SER A 199 -5.64 -8.89 -16.76
CA SER A 199 -4.47 -9.74 -17.03
C SER A 199 -4.35 -10.90 -16.05
N ILE A 200 -4.87 -10.78 -14.83
CA ILE A 200 -4.90 -11.85 -13.83
C ILE A 200 -5.97 -12.87 -14.21
N GLU A 201 -7.17 -12.41 -14.53
CA GLU A 201 -8.27 -13.28 -14.96
C GLU A 201 -7.89 -14.11 -16.18
N THR A 202 -7.30 -13.47 -17.21
CA THR A 202 -6.86 -14.15 -18.43
C THR A 202 -5.81 -15.21 -18.13
N ARG A 203 -4.79 -14.90 -17.30
CA ARG A 203 -3.78 -15.90 -16.89
C ARG A 203 -4.36 -17.02 -16.05
N GLY A 204 -5.30 -16.71 -15.16
CA GLY A 204 -6.01 -17.73 -14.37
C GLY A 204 -6.76 -18.71 -15.25
N ILE A 205 -7.48 -18.23 -16.28
CA ILE A 205 -8.21 -19.04 -17.25
C ILE A 205 -7.24 -19.88 -18.08
N GLU A 206 -6.12 -19.30 -18.55
CA GLU A 206 -5.10 -20.02 -19.32
C GLU A 206 -4.42 -21.13 -18.50
N GLN A 207 -4.07 -20.84 -17.22
CA GLN A 207 -3.50 -21.84 -16.32
C GLN A 207 -4.49 -22.97 -16.02
N THR A 208 -5.76 -22.66 -15.80
CA THR A 208 -6.81 -23.65 -15.57
C THR A 208 -7.03 -24.52 -16.82
N ARG A 209 -7.03 -23.91 -18.01
CA ARG A 209 -7.12 -24.64 -19.30
C ARG A 209 -5.88 -25.52 -19.51
N ALA A 210 -4.66 -25.03 -19.26
CA ALA A 210 -3.43 -25.81 -19.39
C ALA A 210 -3.43 -27.00 -18.42
N PHE A 211 -3.88 -26.82 -17.19
CA PHE A 211 -4.01 -27.89 -16.20
C PHE A 211 -5.06 -28.92 -16.63
N ALA A 212 -6.21 -28.49 -17.11
CA ALA A 212 -7.28 -29.37 -17.61
C ALA A 212 -6.78 -30.20 -18.82
N THR A 213 -6.03 -29.56 -19.74
CA THR A 213 -5.44 -30.27 -20.90
C THR A 213 -4.37 -31.29 -20.46
N ALA A 214 -3.53 -30.95 -19.47
CA ALA A 214 -2.54 -31.88 -18.93
C ALA A 214 -3.18 -33.09 -18.24
N VAL A 215 -4.29 -32.89 -17.52
CA VAL A 215 -5.05 -33.96 -16.86
C VAL A 215 -5.72 -34.89 -17.89
N THR A 216 -6.26 -34.31 -18.97
CA THR A 216 -6.88 -35.12 -20.05
C THR A 216 -5.85 -35.92 -20.87
N CYS A 217 -4.64 -35.39 -21.04
CA CYS A 217 -3.57 -36.13 -21.72
C CYS A 217 -2.97 -37.28 -20.87
N ASN A 218 -3.13 -37.26 -19.55
CA ASN A 218 -2.56 -38.28 -18.65
C ASN A 218 -3.52 -39.43 -18.30
N ASN A 219 -4.78 -39.38 -18.75
CA ASN A 219 -5.78 -40.44 -18.53
C ASN A 219 -5.64 -41.66 -19.47
N GLY A 220 -4.49 -41.81 -20.16
CA GLY A 220 -4.15 -42.99 -20.96
C GLY A 220 -3.32 -44.05 -20.23
N ALA A 221 -2.91 -43.83 -18.99
CA ALA A 221 -2.19 -44.83 -18.19
C ALA A 221 -3.07 -45.33 -17.05
N GLY A 222 -3.47 -46.63 -17.09
CA GLY A 222 -4.41 -47.23 -16.16
C GLY A 222 -4.08 -47.01 -14.68
N LEU A 223 -5.10 -46.69 -13.92
CA LEU A 223 -5.07 -46.64 -12.47
C LEU A 223 -4.77 -48.05 -11.90
N PRO A 224 -3.86 -48.19 -10.91
CA PRO A 224 -3.75 -49.42 -10.15
C PRO A 224 -5.01 -49.58 -9.25
N ARG A 225 -5.69 -50.71 -9.38
CA ARG A 225 -6.77 -51.14 -8.48
C ARG A 225 -6.19 -51.33 -7.09
N PHE A 226 -6.65 -50.59 -6.12
CA PHE A 226 -6.52 -50.95 -4.72
C PHE A 226 -7.65 -51.96 -4.39
N GLU A 227 -7.28 -53.24 -4.26
CA GLU A 227 -8.07 -54.25 -3.57
C GLU A 227 -7.93 -54.05 -2.06
N ARG A 228 -9.07 -54.02 -1.39
CA ARG A 228 -9.45 -54.15 0.03
C ARG A 228 -8.36 -54.16 1.12
#